data_3001ec98662a39b0777fffe8598de4e6
#
_entry.id   3001ec98662a39b0777fffe8598de4e6
#
_cell.length_a   1.000
_cell.length_b   1.000
_cell.length_c   1.000
_cell.angle_alpha   90.00
_cell.angle_beta   90.00
_cell.angle_gamma   90.00
#
_symmetry.space_group_name_H-M   'P 1'
#
loop_
_entity.id
_entity.type
_entity.pdbx_description
1 polymer ?
#
loop_
_entity_poly.entity_id
_entity_poly.type
_entity_poly.pdbx_seq_one_letter_code
_entity_poly.pdbx_strand_id
1 'polypeptide(L)'
;MISHRLHKIVLIICVICGSALAQQQPDLEFDTSVEKPAYKKDSPRIMFDEAHHNFHTTEGRYKPFVDLVMNDGYRVIRNRQSLSKTRLSGFKILVISNALGAEDMDDEGADTSAFNDDEIQAVQDWVKGGGSLLLIADHAPFGGAAAALAKSFGVQMRNGYAFDKENSVAGAPSQLIFSRENKLLGSHPITEGRSENERIHILRSFTGQALKGPDDSIALLKLSQSATDSPHFDAALSASVAGFAQALALKFGKGRVVVQGEAAMLSAQVSGQENRRMGMNVPGNDNRQYVLNVMHWLSGILK
;
A
#
# COMPACT_ATOMS: atom_id res chain seq x y z
N MET A 1 9.29 -77.47 -14.22
CA MET A 1 10.21 -76.33 -14.06
C MET A 1 9.38 -75.08 -14.28
N ILE A 2 8.95 -74.48 -13.19
CA ILE A 2 8.10 -73.24 -13.22
C ILE A 2 9.00 -72.11 -12.80
N SER A 3 9.25 -71.15 -13.75
CA SER A 3 10.08 -69.96 -13.54
C SER A 3 9.24 -68.87 -12.93
N HIS A 4 9.48 -68.47 -11.68
CA HIS A 4 8.91 -67.37 -11.03
C HIS A 4 9.70 -66.08 -11.41
N ARG A 5 9.13 -65.20 -12.25
CA ARG A 5 9.62 -63.83 -12.48
C ARG A 5 9.12 -62.96 -11.35
N LEU A 6 10.02 -62.54 -10.45
CA LEU A 6 9.79 -61.48 -9.48
C LEU A 6 9.77 -60.13 -10.20
N HIS A 7 8.62 -59.48 -10.25
CA HIS A 7 8.53 -58.05 -10.66
C HIS A 7 8.87 -57.17 -9.46
N LYS A 8 10.01 -56.48 -9.55
CA LYS A 8 10.37 -55.43 -8.59
C LYS A 8 9.56 -54.20 -8.94
N ILE A 9 8.58 -53.87 -8.11
CA ILE A 9 7.88 -52.58 -8.15
C ILE A 9 8.81 -51.55 -7.52
N VAL A 10 9.37 -50.67 -8.34
CA VAL A 10 10.10 -49.49 -7.88
C VAL A 10 9.08 -48.41 -7.58
N LEU A 11 8.83 -48.15 -6.31
CA LEU A 11 7.98 -47.06 -5.84
C LEU A 11 8.80 -45.79 -5.94
N ILE A 12 8.56 -44.97 -6.99
CA ILE A 12 9.12 -43.62 -7.11
C ILE A 12 8.30 -42.70 -6.20
N ILE A 13 8.84 -42.40 -5.01
CA ILE A 13 8.32 -41.35 -4.15
C ILE A 13 8.75 -40.04 -4.77
N CYS A 14 7.85 -39.39 -5.52
CA CYS A 14 7.99 -37.97 -5.88
C CYS A 14 7.87 -37.17 -4.60
N VAL A 15 8.98 -36.77 -4.01
CA VAL A 15 9.03 -35.72 -3.02
C VAL A 15 8.74 -34.39 -3.77
N ILE A 16 7.49 -33.98 -3.76
CA ILE A 16 7.11 -32.63 -4.16
C ILE A 16 7.67 -31.71 -3.07
N CYS A 17 8.92 -31.24 -3.24
CA CYS A 17 9.41 -30.07 -2.56
C CYS A 17 8.59 -28.88 -3.09
N GLY A 18 7.39 -28.69 -2.54
CA GLY A 18 6.70 -27.43 -2.66
C GLY A 18 7.61 -26.37 -2.07
N SER A 19 8.17 -25.53 -2.93
CA SER A 19 8.77 -24.26 -2.52
C SER A 19 7.67 -23.51 -1.80
N ALA A 20 7.63 -23.61 -0.47
CA ALA A 20 6.88 -22.68 0.34
C ALA A 20 7.56 -21.31 0.08
N LEU A 21 7.10 -20.61 -0.95
CA LEU A 21 7.38 -19.21 -1.12
C LEU A 21 7.04 -18.60 0.23
N ALA A 22 8.01 -17.95 0.80
CA ALA A 22 7.91 -17.40 2.14
C ALA A 22 6.78 -16.38 2.18
N GLN A 23 5.59 -16.84 2.49
CA GLN A 23 4.36 -16.06 2.47
C GLN A 23 4.49 -14.93 3.48
N GLN A 24 4.31 -13.71 3.04
CA GLN A 24 4.21 -12.56 3.92
C GLN A 24 2.98 -12.70 4.82
N GLN A 25 3.16 -12.46 6.11
CA GLN A 25 2.11 -12.53 7.12
C GLN A 25 2.11 -11.27 7.97
N PRO A 26 0.99 -10.91 8.62
CA PRO A 26 0.99 -9.83 9.59
C PRO A 26 1.92 -10.17 10.76
N ASP A 27 2.67 -9.17 11.23
CA ASP A 27 3.42 -9.26 12.48
C ASP A 27 2.45 -8.94 13.64
N LEU A 28 1.94 -9.99 14.28
CA LEU A 28 0.98 -9.86 15.38
C LEU A 28 1.62 -9.42 16.69
N GLU A 29 2.94 -9.47 16.78
CA GLU A 29 3.71 -9.00 17.96
C GLU A 29 4.10 -7.51 17.84
N PHE A 30 3.78 -6.87 16.71
CA PHE A 30 4.07 -5.44 16.52
C PHE A 30 3.23 -4.59 17.48
N ASP A 31 3.89 -3.68 18.20
CA ASP A 31 3.21 -2.75 19.13
C ASP A 31 2.43 -1.69 18.35
N THR A 32 1.10 -1.84 18.34
CA THR A 32 0.15 -0.91 17.75
C THR A 32 -0.47 0.07 18.78
N SER A 33 -0.03 0.07 20.04
CA SER A 33 -0.56 0.96 21.08
C SER A 33 -0.30 2.43 20.74
N VAL A 34 -1.27 3.30 21.01
CA VAL A 34 -1.15 4.75 20.82
C VAL A 34 -1.35 5.44 22.17
N GLU A 35 -0.29 6.01 22.73
CA GLU A 35 -0.33 6.63 24.05
C GLU A 35 -1.33 7.78 24.13
N LYS A 36 -1.40 8.59 23.07
CA LYS A 36 -2.30 9.76 22.98
C LYS A 36 -3.17 9.65 21.72
N PRO A 37 -4.25 8.84 21.77
CA PRO A 37 -5.13 8.67 20.61
C PRO A 37 -5.71 10.00 20.13
N ALA A 38 -5.77 10.14 18.79
CA ALA A 38 -6.34 11.32 18.14
C ALA A 38 -7.82 11.51 18.46
N TYR A 39 -8.55 10.42 18.65
CA TYR A 39 -9.98 10.46 18.96
C TYR A 39 -10.28 9.64 20.23
N LYS A 40 -10.94 10.28 21.20
CA LYS A 40 -11.45 9.64 22.42
C LYS A 40 -12.97 9.49 22.37
N LYS A 41 -13.65 10.35 21.61
CA LYS A 41 -15.10 10.38 21.36
C LYS A 41 -15.31 10.76 19.90
N ASP A 42 -16.51 10.55 19.39
CA ASP A 42 -16.89 10.92 18.01
C ASP A 42 -15.94 10.34 16.95
N SER A 43 -15.57 9.09 17.15
CA SER A 43 -14.61 8.35 16.33
C SER A 43 -15.00 8.35 14.84
N PRO A 44 -14.16 8.89 13.92
CA PRO A 44 -14.45 8.83 12.50
C PRO A 44 -14.53 7.38 12.02
N ARG A 45 -15.51 7.12 11.14
CA ARG A 45 -15.67 5.81 10.53
C ARG A 45 -14.78 5.71 9.29
N ILE A 46 -14.00 4.65 9.23
CA ILE A 46 -13.19 4.26 8.09
C ILE A 46 -13.87 3.07 7.42
N MET A 47 -14.13 3.16 6.13
CA MET A 47 -14.46 2.01 5.30
C MET A 47 -13.15 1.41 4.80
N PHE A 48 -12.90 0.14 5.09
CA PHE A 48 -11.81 -0.63 4.53
C PHE A 48 -12.37 -1.58 3.46
N ASP A 49 -11.93 -1.40 2.23
CA ASP A 49 -12.43 -2.16 1.10
C ASP A 49 -11.87 -3.59 1.06
N GLU A 50 -12.76 -4.57 0.97
CA GLU A 50 -12.48 -6.00 0.78
C GLU A 50 -13.42 -6.59 -0.29
N ALA A 51 -13.96 -5.76 -1.19
CA ALA A 51 -14.93 -6.17 -2.20
C ALA A 51 -14.31 -6.42 -3.58
N HIS A 52 -13.08 -5.97 -3.80
CA HIS A 52 -12.41 -5.94 -5.10
C HIS A 52 -11.18 -6.84 -5.12
N HIS A 53 -11.35 -8.11 -4.73
CA HIS A 53 -10.28 -9.10 -4.65
C HIS A 53 -9.00 -8.57 -3.96
N ASN A 54 -9.20 -7.74 -2.92
CA ASN A 54 -8.12 -7.04 -2.26
C ASN A 54 -7.12 -8.01 -1.63
N PHE A 55 -5.86 -7.92 -2.08
CA PHE A 55 -4.76 -8.71 -1.54
C PHE A 55 -4.48 -8.42 -0.06
N HIS A 56 -4.85 -7.21 0.37
CA HIS A 56 -4.74 -6.76 1.76
C HIS A 56 -6.12 -6.63 2.39
N THR A 57 -6.32 -7.34 3.49
CA THR A 57 -7.57 -7.33 4.26
C THR A 57 -7.32 -6.91 5.71
N THR A 58 -8.38 -6.54 6.42
CA THR A 58 -8.34 -6.09 7.81
C THR A 58 -7.84 -7.16 8.80
N GLU A 59 -8.02 -8.44 8.47
CA GLU A 59 -7.58 -9.58 9.28
C GLU A 59 -6.35 -10.29 8.67
N GLY A 60 -5.95 -9.89 7.46
CA GLY A 60 -4.76 -10.38 6.77
C GLY A 60 -3.53 -9.50 7.04
N ARG A 61 -2.74 -9.28 6.00
CA ARG A 61 -1.47 -8.53 6.08
C ARG A 61 -1.61 -7.10 6.60
N TYR A 62 -2.82 -6.51 6.52
CA TYR A 62 -3.09 -5.16 7.01
C TYR A 62 -3.66 -5.09 8.43
N LYS A 63 -3.74 -6.23 9.14
CA LYS A 63 -4.17 -6.22 10.54
C LYS A 63 -3.37 -5.25 11.42
N PRO A 64 -2.02 -5.16 11.35
CA PRO A 64 -1.28 -4.18 12.14
C PRO A 64 -1.61 -2.71 11.78
N PHE A 65 -1.90 -2.39 10.52
CA PHE A 65 -2.41 -1.08 10.13
C PHE A 65 -3.77 -0.80 10.79
N VAL A 66 -4.69 -1.75 10.69
CA VAL A 66 -6.04 -1.63 11.25
C VAL A 66 -5.99 -1.46 12.77
N ASP A 67 -5.22 -2.28 13.46
CA ASP A 67 -5.07 -2.22 14.92
C ASP A 67 -4.46 -0.87 15.34
N LEU A 68 -3.46 -0.37 14.63
CA LEU A 68 -2.84 0.93 14.89
C LEU A 68 -3.85 2.07 14.78
N VAL A 69 -4.62 2.12 13.68
CA VAL A 69 -5.60 3.21 13.49
C VAL A 69 -6.80 3.07 14.44
N MET A 70 -7.19 1.86 14.81
CA MET A 70 -8.22 1.65 15.84
C MET A 70 -7.74 2.10 17.22
N ASN A 71 -6.48 1.84 17.57
CA ASN A 71 -5.87 2.32 18.81
C ASN A 71 -5.69 3.84 18.83
N ASP A 72 -5.59 4.48 17.66
CA ASP A 72 -5.62 5.94 17.53
C ASP A 72 -7.04 6.54 17.56
N GLY A 73 -8.05 5.70 17.76
CA GLY A 73 -9.43 6.07 18.05
C GLY A 73 -10.36 6.11 16.85
N TYR A 74 -9.97 5.58 15.68
CA TYR A 74 -10.88 5.41 14.54
C TYR A 74 -11.73 4.15 14.67
N ARG A 75 -12.82 4.09 13.90
CA ARG A 75 -13.69 2.91 13.77
C ARG A 75 -13.56 2.33 12.37
N VAL A 76 -12.82 1.24 12.23
CA VAL A 76 -12.65 0.53 10.95
C VAL A 76 -13.80 -0.44 10.72
N ILE A 77 -14.40 -0.37 9.54
CA ILE A 77 -15.52 -1.21 9.11
C ILE A 77 -15.19 -1.79 7.75
N ARG A 78 -15.19 -3.12 7.66
CA ARG A 78 -14.96 -3.87 6.41
C ARG A 78 -16.11 -3.64 5.43
N ASN A 79 -15.78 -3.41 4.17
CA ASN A 79 -16.73 -3.38 3.06
C ASN A 79 -16.51 -4.58 2.15
N ARG A 80 -17.55 -5.38 1.91
CA ARG A 80 -17.55 -6.53 1.00
C ARG A 80 -18.60 -6.40 -0.09
N GLN A 81 -18.96 -5.19 -0.44
CA GLN A 81 -19.95 -4.88 -1.46
C GLN A 81 -19.45 -3.75 -2.33
N SER A 82 -19.94 -3.70 -3.57
CA SER A 82 -19.64 -2.64 -4.52
C SER A 82 -19.79 -1.25 -3.91
N LEU A 83 -18.92 -0.33 -4.29
CA LEU A 83 -18.92 1.03 -3.81
C LEU A 83 -20.07 1.82 -4.42
N SER A 84 -20.76 2.60 -3.62
CA SER A 84 -21.86 3.45 -4.07
C SER A 84 -21.99 4.66 -3.17
N LYS A 85 -22.67 5.71 -3.64
CA LYS A 85 -22.95 6.91 -2.84
C LYS A 85 -23.62 6.59 -1.52
N THR A 86 -24.59 5.67 -1.51
CA THR A 86 -25.28 5.24 -0.29
C THR A 86 -24.35 4.50 0.64
N ARG A 87 -23.51 3.60 0.11
CA ARG A 87 -22.56 2.82 0.88
C ARG A 87 -21.49 3.69 1.54
N LEU A 88 -20.97 4.68 0.84
CA LEU A 88 -19.97 5.64 1.34
C LEU A 88 -20.52 6.65 2.33
N SER A 89 -21.86 6.80 2.39
CA SER A 89 -22.51 7.74 3.29
C SER A 89 -22.18 7.44 4.76
N GLY A 90 -21.83 8.49 5.52
CA GLY A 90 -21.50 8.38 6.94
C GLY A 90 -20.10 7.83 7.25
N PHE A 91 -19.28 7.59 6.23
CA PHE A 91 -17.85 7.35 6.40
C PHE A 91 -17.05 8.64 6.19
N LYS A 92 -15.92 8.75 6.91
CA LYS A 92 -15.01 9.87 6.77
C LYS A 92 -13.86 9.55 5.82
N ILE A 93 -13.38 8.30 5.85
CA ILE A 93 -12.25 7.84 5.06
C ILE A 93 -12.63 6.51 4.40
N LEU A 94 -12.26 6.35 3.12
CA LEU A 94 -12.21 5.10 2.40
C LEU A 94 -10.74 4.68 2.27
N VAL A 95 -10.41 3.46 2.67
CA VAL A 95 -9.11 2.83 2.45
C VAL A 95 -9.29 1.69 1.46
N ILE A 96 -8.55 1.74 0.36
CA ILE A 96 -8.45 0.68 -0.63
C ILE A 96 -6.98 0.25 -0.68
N SER A 97 -6.70 -1.04 -0.50
CA SER A 97 -5.33 -1.55 -0.54
C SER A 97 -5.23 -2.76 -1.44
N ASN A 98 -4.42 -2.64 -2.47
CA ASN A 98 -4.09 -3.70 -3.43
C ASN A 98 -5.34 -4.45 -3.95
N ALA A 99 -6.29 -3.68 -4.51
CA ALA A 99 -7.40 -4.24 -5.27
C ALA A 99 -6.89 -4.91 -6.55
N LEU A 100 -7.60 -5.93 -7.04
CA LEU A 100 -7.28 -6.69 -8.23
C LEU A 100 -8.47 -6.76 -9.18
N GLY A 101 -8.18 -6.88 -10.48
CA GLY A 101 -9.19 -7.12 -11.51
C GLY A 101 -9.60 -8.59 -11.63
N ALA A 102 -8.91 -9.50 -10.93
CA ALA A 102 -9.17 -10.93 -10.88
C ALA A 102 -9.05 -11.46 -9.44
N GLU A 103 -9.36 -12.74 -9.22
CA GLU A 103 -9.36 -13.34 -7.88
C GLU A 103 -7.97 -13.42 -7.26
N ASP A 104 -6.94 -13.74 -8.06
CA ASP A 104 -5.54 -13.80 -7.63
C ASP A 104 -4.65 -12.86 -8.46
N MET A 105 -3.51 -12.45 -7.88
CA MET A 105 -2.55 -11.57 -8.54
C MET A 105 -1.83 -12.21 -9.74
N ASP A 106 -1.81 -13.52 -9.81
CA ASP A 106 -1.20 -14.31 -10.88
C ASP A 106 -2.22 -14.68 -11.99
N ASP A 107 -3.49 -14.34 -11.83
CA ASP A 107 -4.54 -14.61 -12.80
C ASP A 107 -4.47 -13.68 -14.01
N GLU A 108 -4.94 -14.17 -15.17
CA GLU A 108 -5.16 -13.33 -16.35
C GLU A 108 -6.17 -12.21 -16.03
N GLY A 109 -5.81 -10.97 -16.32
CA GLY A 109 -6.65 -9.80 -16.05
C GLY A 109 -6.52 -9.24 -14.62
N ALA A 110 -5.59 -9.73 -13.80
CA ALA A 110 -5.36 -9.19 -12.46
C ALA A 110 -5.04 -7.68 -12.46
N ASP A 111 -4.45 -7.15 -13.53
CA ASP A 111 -4.15 -5.74 -13.73
C ASP A 111 -5.23 -4.95 -14.49
N THR A 112 -6.35 -5.58 -14.84
CA THR A 112 -7.53 -4.85 -15.38
C THR A 112 -8.21 -4.07 -14.25
N SER A 113 -9.03 -3.06 -14.60
CA SER A 113 -9.68 -2.22 -13.59
C SER A 113 -10.49 -3.05 -12.58
N ALA A 114 -10.14 -2.92 -11.30
CA ALA A 114 -10.90 -3.52 -10.20
C ALA A 114 -12.26 -2.84 -9.99
N PHE A 115 -12.45 -1.63 -10.50
CA PHE A 115 -13.64 -0.80 -10.28
C PHE A 115 -14.35 -0.53 -11.59
N ASN A 116 -15.68 -0.60 -11.60
CA ASN A 116 -16.49 -0.14 -12.71
C ASN A 116 -16.69 1.39 -12.69
N ASP A 117 -17.22 1.94 -13.77
CA ASP A 117 -17.38 3.39 -13.93
C ASP A 117 -18.32 4.01 -12.89
N ASP A 118 -19.39 3.29 -12.48
CA ASP A 118 -20.33 3.78 -11.47
C ASP A 118 -19.68 3.88 -10.09
N GLU A 119 -18.81 2.94 -9.72
CA GLU A 119 -18.04 2.94 -8.49
C GLU A 119 -17.01 4.07 -8.47
N ILE A 120 -16.27 4.24 -9.58
CA ILE A 120 -15.31 5.33 -9.74
C ILE A 120 -16.02 6.68 -9.58
N GLN A 121 -17.15 6.88 -10.25
CA GLN A 121 -17.94 8.10 -10.15
C GLN A 121 -18.46 8.33 -8.73
N ALA A 122 -18.95 7.27 -8.06
CA ALA A 122 -19.45 7.35 -6.69
C ALA A 122 -18.35 7.77 -5.70
N VAL A 123 -17.15 7.21 -5.82
CA VAL A 123 -15.99 7.56 -4.99
C VAL A 123 -15.53 8.99 -5.27
N GLN A 124 -15.45 9.39 -6.55
CA GLN A 124 -15.04 10.73 -6.94
C GLN A 124 -16.01 11.79 -6.40
N ASP A 125 -17.33 11.60 -6.55
CA ASP A 125 -18.35 12.52 -6.06
C ASP A 125 -18.35 12.60 -4.53
N TRP A 126 -18.16 11.46 -3.85
CA TRP A 126 -18.08 11.41 -2.40
C TRP A 126 -16.86 12.16 -1.87
N VAL A 127 -15.68 11.99 -2.50
CA VAL A 127 -14.48 12.76 -2.14
C VAL A 127 -14.69 14.24 -2.41
N LYS A 128 -15.24 14.61 -3.59
CA LYS A 128 -15.56 15.99 -3.93
C LYS A 128 -16.48 16.66 -2.90
N GLY A 129 -17.39 15.87 -2.30
CA GLY A 129 -18.31 16.27 -1.24
C GLY A 129 -17.68 16.44 0.14
N GLY A 130 -16.46 15.94 0.39
CA GLY A 130 -15.74 16.08 1.66
C GLY A 130 -15.33 14.75 2.33
N GLY A 131 -15.54 13.62 1.66
CA GLY A 131 -14.92 12.34 2.00
C GLY A 131 -13.43 12.34 1.74
N SER A 132 -12.71 11.35 2.23
CA SER A 132 -11.25 11.26 2.01
C SER A 132 -10.85 9.84 1.59
N LEU A 133 -9.93 9.73 0.63
CA LEU A 133 -9.49 8.47 0.06
C LEU A 133 -8.01 8.22 0.39
N LEU A 134 -7.70 7.03 0.90
CA LEU A 134 -6.38 6.42 0.89
C LEU A 134 -6.39 5.28 -0.14
N LEU A 135 -5.80 5.54 -1.30
CA LEU A 135 -5.65 4.55 -2.37
C LEU A 135 -4.23 4.01 -2.37
N ILE A 136 -4.09 2.74 -2.05
CA ILE A 136 -2.81 2.04 -1.98
C ILE A 136 -2.80 1.00 -3.09
N ALA A 137 -1.85 1.14 -4.01
CA ALA A 137 -1.61 0.16 -5.05
C ALA A 137 -0.10 -0.03 -5.23
N ASP A 138 0.35 -1.20 -4.88
CA ASP A 138 1.75 -1.63 -4.94
C ASP A 138 2.21 -1.77 -6.41
N HIS A 139 3.34 -2.40 -6.63
CA HIS A 139 3.84 -2.77 -7.96
C HIS A 139 2.79 -3.52 -8.79
N ALA A 140 3.13 -3.88 -10.03
CA ALA A 140 2.26 -4.73 -10.88
C ALA A 140 1.84 -6.02 -10.14
N PRO A 141 0.57 -6.47 -10.27
CA PRO A 141 -0.50 -5.94 -11.13
C PRO A 141 -1.38 -4.86 -10.49
N PHE A 142 -1.18 -4.52 -9.20
CA PHE A 142 -2.06 -3.67 -8.40
C PHE A 142 -2.18 -2.25 -8.96
N GLY A 143 -1.09 -1.72 -9.54
CA GLY A 143 -1.09 -0.42 -10.18
C GLY A 143 -2.05 -0.35 -11.36
N GLY A 144 -2.11 -1.41 -12.19
CA GLY A 144 -3.06 -1.54 -13.30
C GLY A 144 -4.50 -1.59 -12.82
N ALA A 145 -4.77 -2.43 -11.82
CA ALA A 145 -6.11 -2.61 -11.26
C ALA A 145 -6.68 -1.31 -10.64
N ALA A 146 -5.84 -0.48 -10.05
CA ALA A 146 -6.24 0.79 -9.45
C ALA A 146 -6.16 1.99 -10.40
N ALA A 147 -5.58 1.84 -11.61
CA ALA A 147 -5.24 2.94 -12.51
C ALA A 147 -6.44 3.80 -12.92
N ALA A 148 -7.60 3.19 -13.22
CA ALA A 148 -8.80 3.91 -13.62
C ALA A 148 -9.33 4.81 -12.50
N LEU A 149 -9.37 4.29 -11.27
CA LEU A 149 -9.77 5.07 -10.09
C LEU A 149 -8.75 6.19 -9.80
N ALA A 150 -7.45 5.92 -9.83
CA ALA A 150 -6.41 6.93 -9.64
C ALA A 150 -6.49 8.05 -10.69
N LYS A 151 -6.73 7.68 -11.95
CA LYS A 151 -6.88 8.60 -13.08
C LYS A 151 -8.05 9.57 -12.90
N SER A 152 -9.14 9.15 -12.24
CA SER A 152 -10.29 10.02 -11.94
C SER A 152 -9.92 11.20 -11.01
N PHE A 153 -8.79 11.09 -10.28
CA PHE A 153 -8.18 12.15 -9.48
C PHE A 153 -6.95 12.80 -10.15
N GLY A 154 -6.71 12.50 -11.42
CA GLY A 154 -5.57 13.04 -12.19
C GLY A 154 -4.23 12.34 -11.91
N VAL A 155 -4.23 11.21 -11.21
CA VAL A 155 -3.01 10.46 -10.89
C VAL A 155 -2.78 9.34 -11.91
N GLN A 156 -1.58 9.31 -12.48
CA GLN A 156 -1.09 8.23 -13.33
C GLN A 156 -0.31 7.23 -12.49
N MET A 157 -0.65 5.97 -12.59
CA MET A 157 0.10 4.82 -12.06
C MET A 157 0.91 4.16 -13.17
N ARG A 158 2.15 3.75 -12.85
CA ARG A 158 3.04 3.11 -13.83
C ARG A 158 2.78 1.60 -13.99
N ASN A 159 2.19 0.97 -13.01
CA ASN A 159 2.00 -0.49 -12.94
C ASN A 159 3.33 -1.25 -13.15
N GLY A 160 4.39 -0.80 -12.50
CA GLY A 160 5.75 -1.34 -12.63
C GLY A 160 6.42 -1.52 -11.27
N TYR A 161 7.74 -1.62 -11.29
CA TYR A 161 8.60 -1.81 -10.12
C TYR A 161 9.63 -0.69 -10.08
N ALA A 162 9.61 0.11 -9.02
CA ALA A 162 10.53 1.22 -8.85
C ALA A 162 11.86 0.77 -8.20
N PHE A 163 12.96 1.27 -8.74
CA PHE A 163 14.31 1.01 -8.26
C PHE A 163 15.07 2.32 -8.11
N ASP A 164 15.98 2.39 -7.12
CA ASP A 164 16.94 3.49 -6.97
C ASP A 164 18.17 2.97 -6.24
N LYS A 165 19.28 2.81 -6.95
CA LYS A 165 20.54 2.29 -6.37
C LYS A 165 21.20 3.26 -5.39
N GLU A 166 20.95 4.56 -5.53
CA GLU A 166 21.57 5.60 -4.70
C GLU A 166 20.80 5.87 -3.42
N ASN A 167 19.46 5.68 -3.46
CA ASN A 167 18.55 6.01 -2.36
C ASN A 167 17.78 4.76 -1.89
N SER A 168 18.47 3.66 -1.68
CA SER A 168 17.89 2.40 -1.24
C SER A 168 18.76 1.71 -0.20
N VAL A 169 18.22 0.65 0.37
CA VAL A 169 18.97 -0.23 1.25
C VAL A 169 20.08 -0.92 0.46
N ALA A 170 21.29 -0.96 1.01
CA ALA A 170 22.44 -1.58 0.36
C ALA A 170 22.12 -3.03 -0.08
N GLY A 171 22.33 -3.31 -1.36
CA GLY A 171 22.03 -4.61 -1.97
C GLY A 171 20.54 -4.87 -2.28
N ALA A 172 19.64 -3.91 -2.02
CA ALA A 172 18.21 -4.04 -2.27
C ALA A 172 17.65 -2.78 -2.97
N PRO A 173 17.93 -2.56 -4.26
CA PRO A 173 17.62 -1.31 -4.98
C PRO A 173 16.13 -1.02 -5.13
N SER A 174 15.24 -1.97 -4.85
CA SER A 174 13.78 -1.78 -4.79
C SER A 174 13.28 -1.34 -3.41
N GLN A 175 14.13 -1.40 -2.37
CA GLN A 175 13.78 -0.94 -1.03
C GLN A 175 14.24 0.49 -0.82
N LEU A 176 13.39 1.43 -1.22
CA LEU A 176 13.76 2.84 -1.28
C LEU A 176 13.78 3.49 0.10
N ILE A 177 14.66 4.46 0.27
CA ILE A 177 14.79 5.30 1.46
C ILE A 177 14.44 6.73 1.09
N PHE A 178 13.45 7.29 1.79
CA PHE A 178 13.04 8.68 1.68
C PHE A 178 13.36 9.38 3.00
N SER A 179 14.24 10.36 2.97
CA SER A 179 14.64 11.05 4.19
C SER A 179 14.75 12.56 3.96
N ARG A 180 14.87 13.30 5.07
CA ARG A 180 15.18 14.73 4.99
C ARG A 180 16.61 14.97 4.49
N GLU A 181 17.52 14.06 4.80
CA GLU A 181 18.92 14.13 4.38
C GLU A 181 19.05 14.02 2.86
N ASN A 182 18.39 13.02 2.23
CA ASN A 182 18.42 12.88 0.76
C ASN A 182 17.39 13.78 0.04
N LYS A 183 16.59 14.58 0.78
CA LYS A 183 15.61 15.56 0.27
C LYS A 183 14.46 14.94 -0.54
N LEU A 184 14.21 13.65 -0.37
CA LEU A 184 13.15 12.92 -1.06
C LEU A 184 11.81 12.95 -0.31
N LEU A 185 11.76 13.46 0.93
CA LEU A 185 10.51 13.79 1.62
C LEU A 185 9.97 15.15 1.14
N GLY A 186 8.71 15.16 0.72
CA GLY A 186 8.00 16.40 0.38
C GLY A 186 7.61 17.19 1.62
N SER A 187 7.56 18.52 1.56
CA SER A 187 7.02 19.35 2.63
C SER A 187 5.49 19.35 2.56
N HIS A 188 4.87 18.76 3.57
CA HIS A 188 3.41 18.64 3.68
C HIS A 188 3.04 18.37 5.14
N PRO A 189 1.84 18.73 5.64
CA PRO A 189 1.42 18.38 7.00
C PRO A 189 1.61 16.92 7.40
N ILE A 190 1.47 15.98 6.46
CA ILE A 190 1.73 14.55 6.69
C ILE A 190 3.19 14.29 7.09
N THR A 191 4.14 14.97 6.45
CA THR A 191 5.58 14.77 6.73
C THR A 191 6.11 15.70 7.82
N GLU A 192 5.42 16.81 8.09
CA GLU A 192 5.80 17.76 9.15
C GLU A 192 5.20 17.39 10.51
N GLY A 193 4.01 16.74 10.55
CA GLY A 193 3.31 16.44 11.80
C GLY A 193 2.77 17.69 12.50
N ARG A 194 2.22 17.53 13.71
CA ARG A 194 1.77 18.62 14.60
C ARG A 194 2.88 19.10 15.54
N SER A 195 3.91 18.30 15.70
CA SER A 195 5.05 18.54 16.59
C SER A 195 6.27 17.79 16.10
N GLU A 196 7.44 18.07 16.70
CA GLU A 196 8.67 17.37 16.36
C GLU A 196 8.58 15.84 16.55
N ASN A 197 7.80 15.38 17.54
CA ASN A 197 7.59 13.95 17.78
C ASN A 197 6.76 13.24 16.69
N GLU A 198 6.03 14.00 15.87
CA GLU A 198 5.25 13.49 14.75
C GLU A 198 5.92 13.76 13.40
N ARG A 199 7.04 14.45 13.41
CA ARG A 199 7.80 14.81 12.22
C ARG A 199 8.46 13.57 11.63
N ILE A 200 8.31 13.41 10.32
CA ILE A 200 8.91 12.30 9.58
C ILE A 200 10.34 12.70 9.19
N HIS A 201 11.31 11.87 9.58
CA HIS A 201 12.72 12.02 9.24
C HIS A 201 13.16 11.03 8.18
N ILE A 202 12.71 9.77 8.29
CA ILE A 202 13.10 8.70 7.38
C ILE A 202 11.97 7.69 7.19
N LEU A 203 11.69 7.35 5.96
CA LEU A 203 10.76 6.29 5.57
C LEU A 203 11.48 5.25 4.72
N ARG A 204 11.04 4.01 4.83
CA ARG A 204 11.51 2.90 4.02
C ARG A 204 10.35 2.22 3.32
N SER A 205 10.46 2.03 2.01
CA SER A 205 9.54 1.24 1.21
C SER A 205 10.16 -0.11 0.82
N PHE A 206 9.33 -1.05 0.33
CA PHE A 206 9.74 -2.46 0.18
C PHE A 206 9.43 -3.03 -1.21
N THR A 207 9.53 -2.23 -2.21
CA THR A 207 9.16 -2.45 -3.59
C THR A 207 7.81 -1.83 -3.89
N GLY A 208 7.75 -0.92 -4.81
CA GLY A 208 6.51 -0.24 -5.19
C GLY A 208 6.63 0.27 -6.61
N GLN A 209 5.71 1.11 -7.01
CA GLN A 209 5.66 1.70 -8.33
C GLN A 209 5.86 3.21 -8.31
N ALA A 210 6.06 3.78 -9.50
CA ALA A 210 6.12 5.23 -9.70
C ALA A 210 4.73 5.81 -10.02
N LEU A 211 4.46 6.99 -9.45
CA LEU A 211 3.21 7.74 -9.61
C LEU A 211 3.50 9.13 -10.18
N LYS A 212 2.61 9.66 -11.01
CA LYS A 212 2.63 11.05 -11.44
C LYS A 212 1.28 11.70 -11.16
N GLY A 213 1.29 12.74 -10.33
CA GLY A 213 0.06 13.47 -9.98
C GLY A 213 -0.18 14.69 -10.86
N PRO A 214 -1.34 15.34 -10.71
CA PRO A 214 -1.59 16.65 -11.29
C PRO A 214 -0.69 17.71 -10.65
N ASP A 215 -0.57 18.89 -11.29
CA ASP A 215 0.37 19.93 -10.89
C ASP A 215 0.14 20.50 -9.47
N ASP A 216 -1.09 20.42 -8.98
CA ASP A 216 -1.48 20.85 -7.63
C ASP A 216 -1.32 19.76 -6.56
N SER A 217 -0.87 18.57 -6.93
CA SER A 217 -0.54 17.51 -5.99
C SER A 217 0.82 17.73 -5.33
N ILE A 218 0.97 17.23 -4.12
CA ILE A 218 2.25 17.26 -3.40
C ILE A 218 2.87 15.85 -3.41
N ALA A 219 4.07 15.74 -3.97
CA ALA A 219 4.86 14.52 -3.86
C ALA A 219 5.36 14.36 -2.41
N LEU A 220 4.76 13.42 -1.67
CA LEU A 220 5.16 13.09 -0.30
C LEU A 220 6.50 12.33 -0.29
N LEU A 221 6.62 11.35 -1.19
CA LEU A 221 7.80 10.51 -1.39
C LEU A 221 8.28 10.72 -2.83
N LYS A 222 9.29 11.55 -3.01
CA LYS A 222 9.83 11.92 -4.33
C LYS A 222 10.77 10.84 -4.83
N LEU A 223 10.65 10.47 -6.08
CA LEU A 223 11.65 9.63 -6.75
C LEU A 223 12.81 10.52 -7.23
N SER A 224 14.03 10.04 -7.00
CA SER A 224 15.25 10.78 -7.30
C SER A 224 15.55 10.84 -8.80
N GLN A 225 16.63 11.54 -9.18
CA GLN A 225 17.11 11.58 -10.56
C GLN A 225 17.65 10.22 -11.03
N SER A 226 18.13 9.37 -10.11
CA SER A 226 18.62 8.02 -10.41
C SER A 226 17.52 6.95 -10.38
N ALA A 227 16.29 7.32 -9.97
CA ALA A 227 15.18 6.38 -9.88
C ALA A 227 14.72 5.90 -11.27
N THR A 228 14.44 4.62 -11.35
CA THR A 228 13.93 3.95 -12.54
C THR A 228 12.70 3.09 -12.20
N ASP A 229 11.89 2.77 -13.20
CA ASP A 229 10.71 1.91 -13.08
C ASP A 229 10.72 0.89 -14.22
N SER A 230 10.46 -0.36 -13.93
CA SER A 230 10.42 -1.47 -14.88
C SER A 230 9.05 -2.14 -14.86
N PRO A 231 8.52 -2.60 -16.01
CA PRO A 231 7.26 -3.36 -16.07
C PRO A 231 7.37 -4.75 -15.41
N HIS A 232 8.59 -5.26 -15.21
CA HIS A 232 8.88 -6.53 -14.56
C HIS A 232 9.87 -6.31 -13.43
N PHE A 233 9.95 -7.24 -12.48
CA PHE A 233 10.95 -7.16 -11.40
C PHE A 233 12.38 -7.43 -11.94
N ASP A 234 12.79 -6.60 -12.90
CA ASP A 234 14.11 -6.61 -13.53
C ASP A 234 14.59 -5.18 -13.78
N ALA A 235 15.54 -4.72 -12.99
CA ALA A 235 16.09 -3.38 -13.10
C ALA A 235 16.81 -3.11 -14.44
N ALA A 236 17.21 -4.14 -15.19
CA ALA A 236 17.88 -3.98 -16.48
C ALA A 236 16.92 -3.47 -17.58
N LEU A 237 15.60 -3.68 -17.41
CA LEU A 237 14.56 -3.24 -18.34
C LEU A 237 13.94 -1.89 -17.96
N SER A 238 14.52 -1.19 -16.99
CA SER A 238 13.91 -0.01 -16.40
C SER A 238 14.13 1.27 -17.23
N ALA A 239 13.15 2.16 -17.15
CA ALA A 239 13.21 3.52 -17.67
C ALA A 239 13.25 4.56 -16.55
N SER A 240 13.81 5.75 -16.82
CA SER A 240 13.84 6.83 -15.81
C SER A 240 12.44 7.27 -15.39
N VAL A 241 12.28 7.44 -14.07
CA VAL A 241 11.09 8.04 -13.44
C VAL A 241 11.48 9.26 -12.59
N ALA A 242 12.53 9.95 -13.00
CA ALA A 242 12.90 11.24 -12.40
C ALA A 242 11.70 12.21 -12.42
N GLY A 243 11.43 12.84 -11.28
CA GLY A 243 10.28 13.75 -11.13
C GLY A 243 8.93 13.08 -10.89
N PHE A 244 8.89 11.75 -10.80
CA PHE A 244 7.75 11.01 -10.27
C PHE A 244 7.80 10.94 -8.74
N ALA A 245 6.81 10.30 -8.15
CA ALA A 245 6.71 10.06 -6.71
C ALA A 245 6.31 8.60 -6.43
N GLN A 246 6.52 8.14 -5.20
CA GLN A 246 5.94 6.88 -4.72
C GLN A 246 4.73 7.13 -3.80
N ALA A 247 4.53 8.37 -3.34
CA ALA A 247 3.32 8.78 -2.65
C ALA A 247 2.97 10.23 -2.98
N LEU A 248 1.67 10.50 -3.11
CA LEU A 248 1.10 11.80 -3.45
C LEU A 248 -0.02 12.16 -2.48
N ALA A 249 -0.13 13.45 -2.14
CA ALA A 249 -1.29 14.02 -1.47
C ALA A 249 -1.89 15.12 -2.32
N LEU A 250 -3.22 15.18 -2.42
CA LEU A 250 -3.95 16.22 -3.13
C LEU A 250 -5.30 16.52 -2.47
N LYS A 251 -5.78 17.74 -2.64
CA LYS A 251 -7.14 18.14 -2.31
C LYS A 251 -8.02 17.97 -3.55
N PHE A 252 -9.22 17.40 -3.36
CA PHE A 252 -10.16 17.23 -4.45
C PHE A 252 -11.55 17.72 -4.02
N GLY A 253 -11.98 18.85 -4.53
CA GLY A 253 -13.16 19.53 -4.03
C GLY A 253 -13.04 19.88 -2.55
N LYS A 254 -13.95 19.34 -1.71
CA LYS A 254 -13.90 19.49 -0.24
C LYS A 254 -13.14 18.35 0.46
N GLY A 255 -12.76 17.31 -0.29
CA GLY A 255 -12.12 16.10 0.24
C GLY A 255 -10.60 16.10 0.05
N ARG A 256 -10.00 14.97 0.41
CA ARG A 256 -8.56 14.76 0.41
C ARG A 256 -8.25 13.37 -0.12
N VAL A 257 -7.19 13.26 -0.88
CA VAL A 257 -6.73 11.98 -1.45
C VAL A 257 -5.25 11.80 -1.14
N VAL A 258 -4.89 10.62 -0.65
CA VAL A 258 -3.52 10.14 -0.64
C VAL A 258 -3.47 8.92 -1.56
N VAL A 259 -2.55 8.95 -2.52
CA VAL A 259 -2.24 7.81 -3.37
C VAL A 259 -0.86 7.31 -2.99
N GLN A 260 -0.77 6.04 -2.64
CA GLN A 260 0.43 5.37 -2.18
C GLN A 260 0.80 4.24 -3.13
N GLY A 261 1.98 4.32 -3.73
CA GLY A 261 2.50 3.35 -4.70
C GLY A 261 3.30 2.20 -4.07
N GLU A 262 3.20 2.00 -2.76
CA GLU A 262 3.81 0.89 -2.02
C GLU A 262 2.98 0.59 -0.79
N ALA A 263 2.75 -0.67 -0.52
CA ALA A 263 1.78 -1.09 0.48
C ALA A 263 2.42 -1.58 1.79
N ALA A 264 3.54 -2.29 1.73
CA ALA A 264 4.11 -2.93 2.92
C ALA A 264 4.57 -1.93 3.97
N MET A 265 5.02 -0.74 3.55
CA MET A 265 5.45 0.32 4.46
C MET A 265 4.35 0.82 5.41
N LEU A 266 3.08 0.63 5.04
CA LEU A 266 1.92 1.07 5.83
C LEU A 266 1.42 0.01 6.82
N SER A 267 2.00 -1.20 6.82
CA SER A 267 1.68 -2.26 7.77
C SER A 267 2.94 -2.77 8.47
N ALA A 268 2.81 -3.75 9.35
CA ALA A 268 3.92 -4.50 9.92
C ALA A 268 3.77 -5.96 9.50
N GLN A 269 4.73 -6.46 8.74
CA GLN A 269 4.69 -7.82 8.19
C GLN A 269 5.98 -8.55 8.50
N VAL A 270 5.91 -9.88 8.45
CA VAL A 270 7.06 -10.77 8.46
C VAL A 270 7.03 -11.66 7.23
N SER A 271 8.19 -11.99 6.70
CA SER A 271 8.33 -12.83 5.51
C SER A 271 9.44 -13.87 5.70
N GLY A 272 9.25 -15.02 5.12
CA GLY A 272 10.21 -16.10 5.16
C GLY A 272 10.26 -16.86 6.47
N GLN A 273 11.04 -17.96 6.45
CA GLN A 273 11.29 -18.79 7.65
C GLN A 273 12.03 -18.01 8.74
N GLU A 274 12.78 -16.97 8.37
CA GLU A 274 13.55 -16.12 9.29
C GLU A 274 12.72 -14.96 9.85
N ASN A 275 11.42 -14.88 9.56
CA ASN A 275 10.54 -13.80 9.99
C ASN A 275 11.14 -12.40 9.70
N ARG A 276 11.64 -12.19 8.48
CA ARG A 276 12.21 -10.89 8.08
C ARG A 276 11.14 -9.82 8.19
N ARG A 277 11.42 -8.80 8.96
CA ARG A 277 10.52 -7.66 9.17
C ARG A 277 10.38 -6.83 7.90
N MET A 278 9.15 -6.36 7.64
CA MET A 278 8.81 -5.55 6.49
C MET A 278 7.73 -4.53 6.88
N GLY A 279 8.01 -3.25 6.70
CA GLY A 279 7.07 -2.17 7.00
C GLY A 279 7.37 -1.45 8.31
N MET A 280 6.34 -1.17 9.10
CA MET A 280 6.42 -0.40 10.34
C MET A 280 7.29 -1.05 11.43
N ASN A 281 7.45 -2.36 11.40
CA ASN A 281 8.22 -3.14 12.36
C ASN A 281 9.73 -3.19 12.07
N VAL A 282 10.20 -2.58 10.99
CA VAL A 282 11.63 -2.46 10.69
C VAL A 282 12.21 -1.33 11.53
N PRO A 283 13.27 -1.57 12.33
CA PRO A 283 13.87 -0.53 13.15
C PRO A 283 14.46 0.63 12.32
N GLY A 284 14.44 1.84 12.89
CA GLY A 284 15.10 3.01 12.31
C GLY A 284 14.35 3.67 11.17
N ASN A 285 13.03 3.49 11.10
CA ASN A 285 12.15 4.25 10.21
C ASN A 285 10.96 4.83 10.97
N ASP A 286 10.32 5.84 10.37
CA ASP A 286 9.13 6.52 10.90
C ASP A 286 7.83 6.05 10.23
N ASN A 287 7.81 4.87 9.61
CA ASN A 287 6.65 4.37 8.86
C ASN A 287 5.38 4.31 9.70
N ARG A 288 5.51 3.92 10.98
CA ARG A 288 4.39 3.91 11.93
C ARG A 288 3.81 5.31 12.15
N GLN A 289 4.65 6.31 12.36
CA GLN A 289 4.20 7.70 12.53
C GLN A 289 3.64 8.26 11.22
N TYR A 290 4.19 7.87 10.07
CA TYR A 290 3.68 8.27 8.77
C TYR A 290 2.24 7.78 8.57
N VAL A 291 1.92 6.53 8.93
CA VAL A 291 0.54 6.00 8.89
C VAL A 291 -0.40 6.89 9.72
N LEU A 292 -0.04 7.19 10.96
CA LEU A 292 -0.84 8.06 11.83
C LEU A 292 -1.05 9.45 11.20
N ASN A 293 0.00 10.06 10.67
CA ASN A 293 -0.07 11.38 10.04
C ASN A 293 -0.95 11.38 8.77
N VAL A 294 -0.87 10.32 7.95
CA VAL A 294 -1.75 10.16 6.78
C VAL A 294 -3.21 10.14 7.22
N MET A 295 -3.53 9.33 8.24
CA MET A 295 -4.90 9.22 8.74
C MET A 295 -5.37 10.53 9.41
N HIS A 296 -4.49 11.22 10.14
CA HIS A 296 -4.77 12.53 10.72
C HIS A 296 -5.06 13.58 9.66
N TRP A 297 -4.32 13.57 8.54
CA TRP A 297 -4.58 14.49 7.45
C TRP A 297 -5.90 14.17 6.74
N LEU A 298 -6.15 12.90 6.42
CA LEU A 298 -7.38 12.47 5.76
C LEU A 298 -8.62 12.74 6.62
N SER A 299 -8.52 12.63 7.94
CA SER A 299 -9.62 12.95 8.85
C SER A 299 -9.81 14.44 9.11
N GLY A 300 -8.80 15.28 8.83
CA GLY A 300 -8.84 16.74 8.97
C GLY A 300 -8.21 17.27 10.25
N ILE A 301 -7.55 16.45 11.06
CA ILE A 301 -6.76 16.88 12.23
C ILE A 301 -5.53 17.69 11.77
N LEU A 302 -4.78 17.14 10.82
CA LEU A 302 -3.73 17.88 10.12
C LEU A 302 -4.36 18.71 8.99
N LYS A 303 -3.94 19.98 8.85
CA LYS A 303 -4.55 20.95 7.91
C LYS A 303 -3.59 21.34 6.80
#